data_b82597cbf453fc07cf8ae7c4a6470f81
#
_entry.id   b82597cbf453fc07cf8ae7c4a6470f81
#
_cell.length_a   1.000
_cell.length_b   1.000
_cell.length_c   1.000
_cell.angle_alpha   90.00
_cell.angle_beta   90.00
_cell.angle_gamma   90.00
#
_symmetry.space_group_name_H-M   'P 1'
#
loop_
_entity.id
_entity.type
_entity.pdbx_description
1 polymer ?
#
loop_
_entity_poly.entity_id
_entity_poly.type
_entity_poly.pdbx_seq_one_letter_code
_entity_poly.pdbx_strand_id
1 'polypeptide(L)'
;MTADVPLIDTHCHLDFARNGEELAAAYAACGGALSGTCDPRDFERVRSKLAPFAPRVRVGLGLHPWWVADGTCGEGEIALFERLAPAAPLISEVGLDFQPRRAETRDAQIAAFERVCLAAARPFGEGKAAGQLAARPSAEFPRRIMSIHSSGAAMCTLDVLDRTGCLDACTCIFHWFSGSQEELTRAIESGCLFSVNERMLKTKRGRAYARAIPEGCLLIETDFPSKPTPMAIPQDVSPRLERTMSLLAEARGADERLLAATVAATSERLLSLAASAGA
;
A
#
# COMPACT_ATOMS: atom_id res chain seq x y z
N MET A 1 -3.51 10.17 24.77
CA MET A 1 -4.83 10.02 24.10
C MET A 1 -4.89 11.02 22.96
N THR A 2 -4.78 10.56 21.71
CA THR A 2 -4.78 11.37 20.47
C THR A 2 -6.19 11.64 19.95
N ALA A 3 -7.18 11.83 20.84
CA ALA A 3 -8.61 11.84 20.53
C ALA A 3 -9.06 12.82 19.42
N ASP A 4 -8.18 13.70 18.95
CA ASP A 4 -8.50 14.73 17.94
C ASP A 4 -7.74 14.55 16.60
N VAL A 5 -6.79 13.60 16.49
CA VAL A 5 -6.00 13.42 15.27
C VAL A 5 -6.46 12.13 14.58
N PRO A 6 -6.90 12.20 13.30
CA PRO A 6 -7.35 11.00 12.58
C PRO A 6 -6.19 10.02 12.40
N LEU A 7 -6.45 8.72 12.66
CA LEU A 7 -5.53 7.63 12.41
C LEU A 7 -5.99 6.89 11.15
N ILE A 8 -5.21 6.98 10.09
CA ILE A 8 -5.52 6.39 8.79
C ILE A 8 -4.63 5.17 8.59
N ASP A 9 -5.26 4.03 8.36
CA ASP A 9 -4.56 2.81 8.00
C ASP A 9 -4.18 2.82 6.52
N THR A 10 -2.90 2.84 6.22
CA THR A 10 -2.45 2.91 4.82
C THR A 10 -2.20 1.55 4.18
N HIS A 11 -2.43 0.44 4.92
CA HIS A 11 -2.40 -0.91 4.37
C HIS A 11 -3.18 -1.90 5.24
N CYS A 12 -4.33 -2.37 4.76
CA CYS A 12 -5.16 -3.40 5.38
C CYS A 12 -5.87 -4.25 4.30
N HIS A 13 -6.59 -5.32 4.73
CA HIS A 13 -7.26 -6.28 3.83
C HIS A 13 -8.71 -6.53 4.25
N LEU A 14 -9.61 -5.61 3.93
CA LEU A 14 -11.02 -5.70 4.34
C LEU A 14 -11.78 -6.85 3.67
N ASP A 15 -11.29 -7.32 2.53
CA ASP A 15 -11.84 -8.46 1.81
C ASP A 15 -11.50 -9.82 2.43
N PHE A 16 -10.51 -9.87 3.32
CA PHE A 16 -10.13 -11.10 4.03
C PHE A 16 -11.13 -11.50 5.14
N ALA A 17 -12.05 -10.62 5.52
CA ALA A 17 -13.11 -10.94 6.47
C ALA A 17 -14.48 -10.87 5.80
N ARG A 18 -15.42 -11.79 6.17
CA ARG A 18 -16.79 -11.74 5.68
C ARG A 18 -17.52 -10.47 6.12
N ASN A 19 -17.17 -9.93 7.30
CA ASN A 19 -17.70 -8.68 7.84
C ASN A 19 -16.83 -7.44 7.47
N GLY A 20 -16.29 -7.40 6.26
CA GLY A 20 -15.46 -6.29 5.77
C GLY A 20 -16.13 -4.91 5.82
N GLU A 21 -17.47 -4.84 5.73
CA GLU A 21 -18.24 -3.58 5.86
C GLU A 21 -18.24 -3.05 7.30
N GLU A 22 -18.34 -3.93 8.29
CA GLU A 22 -18.23 -3.54 9.70
C GLU A 22 -16.81 -3.02 10.03
N LEU A 23 -15.79 -3.67 9.46
CA LEU A 23 -14.42 -3.19 9.55
C LEU A 23 -14.25 -1.84 8.86
N ALA A 24 -14.80 -1.67 7.66
CA ALA A 24 -14.76 -0.41 6.93
C ALA A 24 -15.39 0.75 7.72
N ALA A 25 -16.51 0.49 8.39
CA ALA A 25 -17.14 1.46 9.30
C ALA A 25 -16.21 1.84 10.47
N ALA A 26 -15.54 0.86 11.07
CA ALA A 26 -14.59 1.09 12.15
C ALA A 26 -13.38 1.92 11.69
N TYR A 27 -12.80 1.59 10.53
CA TYR A 27 -11.70 2.38 9.94
C TYR A 27 -12.13 3.81 9.58
N ALA A 28 -13.30 3.97 8.98
CA ALA A 28 -13.84 5.29 8.66
C ALA A 28 -14.03 6.17 9.91
N ALA A 29 -14.42 5.57 11.04
CA ALA A 29 -14.54 6.25 12.32
C ALA A 29 -13.19 6.65 12.94
N CYS A 30 -12.09 5.91 12.65
CA CYS A 30 -10.74 6.26 13.09
C CYS A 30 -10.08 7.37 12.26
N GLY A 31 -10.49 7.51 10.98
CA GLY A 31 -9.88 8.46 10.04
C GLY A 31 -9.92 7.95 8.60
N GLY A 32 -9.80 6.66 8.38
CA GLY A 32 -9.91 6.03 7.07
C GLY A 32 -8.98 4.86 6.87
N ALA A 33 -9.04 4.26 5.66
CA ALA A 33 -8.15 3.17 5.28
C ALA A 33 -7.90 3.10 3.76
N LEU A 34 -6.70 2.61 3.40
CA LEU A 34 -6.36 2.11 2.07
C LEU A 34 -6.34 0.57 2.15
N SER A 35 -7.37 -0.07 1.61
CA SER A 35 -7.53 -1.53 1.65
C SER A 35 -7.06 -2.16 0.35
N GLY A 36 -6.02 -2.99 0.41
CA GLY A 36 -5.55 -3.77 -0.74
C GLY A 36 -6.39 -5.01 -0.99
N THR A 37 -6.67 -5.32 -2.28
CA THR A 37 -6.99 -6.68 -2.69
C THR A 37 -5.70 -7.41 -3.07
N CYS A 38 -5.71 -8.75 -3.02
CA CYS A 38 -4.55 -9.55 -3.40
C CYS A 38 -4.73 -10.23 -4.76
N ASP A 39 -5.95 -10.25 -5.27
CA ASP A 39 -6.34 -10.83 -6.56
C ASP A 39 -7.13 -9.80 -7.37
N PRO A 40 -6.77 -9.52 -8.62
CA PRO A 40 -7.51 -8.56 -9.45
C PRO A 40 -8.97 -8.97 -9.71
N ARG A 41 -9.31 -10.25 -9.57
CA ARG A 41 -10.71 -10.76 -9.68
C ARG A 41 -11.62 -10.21 -8.57
N ASP A 42 -11.07 -9.88 -7.41
CA ASP A 42 -11.81 -9.37 -6.27
C ASP A 42 -12.04 -7.85 -6.30
N PHE A 43 -11.24 -7.11 -7.07
CA PHE A 43 -11.20 -5.65 -7.02
C PHE A 43 -12.57 -4.99 -7.20
N GLU A 44 -13.29 -5.28 -8.29
CA GLU A 44 -14.58 -4.66 -8.59
C GLU A 44 -15.65 -5.02 -7.56
N ARG A 45 -15.67 -6.27 -7.12
CA ARG A 45 -16.60 -6.76 -6.10
C ARG A 45 -16.38 -6.03 -4.76
N VAL A 46 -15.13 -5.95 -4.32
CA VAL A 46 -14.77 -5.31 -3.04
C VAL A 46 -14.99 -3.80 -3.12
N ARG A 47 -14.60 -3.16 -4.23
CA ARG A 47 -14.81 -1.75 -4.47
C ARG A 47 -16.29 -1.37 -4.41
N SER A 48 -17.16 -2.14 -5.06
CA SER A 48 -18.62 -1.93 -5.03
C SER A 48 -19.19 -2.12 -3.63
N LYS A 49 -18.75 -3.16 -2.92
CA LYS A 49 -19.20 -3.47 -1.56
C LYS A 49 -18.84 -2.37 -0.57
N LEU A 50 -17.63 -1.79 -0.68
CA LEU A 50 -17.13 -0.77 0.23
C LEU A 50 -17.39 0.67 -0.23
N ALA A 51 -18.03 0.87 -1.37
CA ALA A 51 -18.38 2.20 -1.89
C ALA A 51 -19.13 3.11 -0.89
N PRO A 52 -20.04 2.62 -0.01
CA PRO A 52 -20.70 3.46 0.99
C PRO A 52 -19.75 4.13 1.99
N PHE A 53 -18.53 3.64 2.14
CA PHE A 53 -17.54 4.19 3.08
C PHE A 53 -16.55 5.18 2.42
N ALA A 54 -16.70 5.42 1.11
CA ALA A 54 -15.91 6.46 0.43
C ALA A 54 -16.32 7.88 0.92
N PRO A 55 -15.39 8.84 0.96
CA PRO A 55 -13.98 8.74 0.56
C PRO A 55 -13.02 8.18 1.62
N ARG A 56 -13.51 7.87 2.83
CA ARG A 56 -12.65 7.46 3.96
C ARG A 56 -12.02 6.06 3.78
N VAL A 57 -12.69 5.14 3.10
CA VAL A 57 -12.15 3.82 2.79
C VAL A 57 -11.98 3.70 1.27
N ARG A 58 -10.77 3.35 0.85
CA ARG A 58 -10.40 3.17 -0.56
C ARG A 58 -9.92 1.75 -0.80
N VAL A 59 -10.34 1.19 -1.94
CA VAL A 59 -9.96 -0.16 -2.35
C VAL A 59 -8.93 -0.08 -3.46
N GLY A 60 -7.83 -0.82 -3.28
CA GLY A 60 -6.73 -0.94 -4.22
C GLY A 60 -6.82 -2.20 -5.06
N LEU A 61 -6.44 -2.06 -6.34
CA LEU A 61 -6.26 -3.17 -7.26
C LEU A 61 -4.94 -3.89 -6.95
N GLY A 62 -5.00 -5.16 -6.56
CA GLY A 62 -3.84 -5.94 -6.19
C GLY A 62 -3.53 -7.11 -7.12
N LEU A 63 -2.29 -7.55 -7.05
CA LEU A 63 -1.75 -8.81 -7.58
C LEU A 63 -0.61 -9.23 -6.66
N HIS A 64 -0.94 -9.97 -5.60
CA HIS A 64 0.00 -10.29 -4.54
C HIS A 64 1.06 -11.31 -5.01
N PRO A 65 2.37 -11.10 -4.72
CA PRO A 65 3.44 -12.00 -5.18
C PRO A 65 3.30 -13.45 -4.70
N TRP A 66 2.65 -13.70 -3.57
CA TRP A 66 2.42 -15.08 -3.12
C TRP A 66 1.49 -15.85 -4.05
N TRP A 67 0.49 -15.21 -4.59
CA TRP A 67 -0.50 -15.82 -5.48
C TRP A 67 0.04 -15.99 -6.90
N VAL A 68 1.04 -15.20 -7.28
CA VAL A 68 1.86 -15.47 -8.47
C VAL A 68 2.76 -16.68 -8.21
N ALA A 69 3.39 -16.74 -7.04
CA ALA A 69 4.33 -17.80 -6.68
C ALA A 69 3.67 -19.18 -6.54
N ASP A 70 2.45 -19.26 -6.04
CA ASP A 70 1.70 -20.53 -5.89
C ASP A 70 0.81 -20.88 -7.09
N GLY A 71 0.81 -20.03 -8.13
CA GLY A 71 0.04 -20.26 -9.36
C GLY A 71 -1.45 -19.90 -9.26
N THR A 72 -1.90 -19.31 -8.15
CA THR A 72 -3.28 -18.81 -8.00
C THR A 72 -3.58 -17.69 -9.00
N CYS A 73 -2.58 -16.81 -9.23
CA CYS A 73 -2.62 -15.78 -10.26
C CYS A 73 -1.60 -16.09 -11.35
N GLY A 74 -2.09 -16.28 -12.57
CA GLY A 74 -1.31 -16.54 -13.76
C GLY A 74 -1.51 -15.47 -14.83
N GLU A 75 -1.29 -15.81 -16.08
CA GLU A 75 -1.39 -14.88 -17.23
C GLU A 75 -2.77 -14.22 -17.33
N GLY A 76 -3.85 -14.94 -17.02
CA GLY A 76 -5.21 -14.44 -17.06
C GLY A 76 -5.45 -13.30 -16.06
N GLU A 77 -4.97 -13.47 -14.84
CA GLU A 77 -5.09 -12.49 -13.75
C GLU A 77 -4.17 -11.29 -13.99
N ILE A 78 -2.98 -11.49 -14.51
CA ILE A 78 -2.08 -10.40 -14.92
C ILE A 78 -2.72 -9.56 -16.03
N ALA A 79 -3.28 -10.20 -17.06
CA ALA A 79 -3.99 -9.49 -18.12
C ALA A 79 -5.26 -8.79 -17.62
N LEU A 80 -5.94 -9.35 -16.61
CA LEU A 80 -7.06 -8.70 -15.94
C LEU A 80 -6.60 -7.44 -15.19
N PHE A 81 -5.50 -7.54 -14.43
CA PHE A 81 -4.90 -6.40 -13.75
C PHE A 81 -4.61 -5.25 -14.74
N GLU A 82 -3.95 -5.56 -15.87
CA GLU A 82 -3.62 -4.57 -16.90
C GLU A 82 -4.86 -3.86 -17.46
N ARG A 83 -5.99 -4.57 -17.59
CA ARG A 83 -7.25 -3.98 -18.06
C ARG A 83 -7.90 -3.08 -17.00
N LEU A 84 -7.78 -3.43 -15.71
CA LEU A 84 -8.39 -2.68 -14.61
C LEU A 84 -7.54 -1.48 -14.16
N ALA A 85 -6.22 -1.56 -14.31
CA ALA A 85 -5.27 -0.55 -13.84
C ALA A 85 -5.61 0.90 -14.30
N PRO A 86 -6.08 1.17 -15.54
CA PRO A 86 -6.45 2.54 -15.94
C PRO A 86 -7.53 3.19 -15.09
N ALA A 87 -8.40 2.41 -14.43
CA ALA A 87 -9.47 2.91 -13.56
C ALA A 87 -9.15 2.81 -12.05
N ALA A 88 -7.92 2.36 -11.69
CA ALA A 88 -7.52 2.13 -10.32
C ALA A 88 -6.53 3.22 -9.83
N PRO A 89 -6.97 4.19 -9.02
CA PRO A 89 -6.10 5.22 -8.44
C PRO A 89 -5.17 4.68 -7.36
N LEU A 90 -5.55 3.57 -6.74
CA LEU A 90 -4.79 2.85 -5.73
C LEU A 90 -4.48 1.44 -6.24
N ILE A 91 -3.20 1.11 -6.29
CA ILE A 91 -2.66 -0.23 -6.54
C ILE A 91 -2.21 -0.80 -5.19
N SER A 92 -2.75 -1.94 -4.79
CA SER A 92 -2.45 -2.57 -3.50
C SER A 92 -3.15 -3.94 -3.36
N GLU A 93 -2.46 -5.01 -3.07
CA GLU A 93 -1.06 -5.21 -2.73
C GLU A 93 -0.32 -5.80 -3.94
N VAL A 94 0.87 -5.29 -4.25
CA VAL A 94 1.70 -5.77 -5.37
C VAL A 94 3.17 -5.84 -4.93
N GLY A 95 4.04 -6.51 -5.68
CA GLY A 95 5.46 -6.51 -5.38
C GLY A 95 6.14 -7.86 -5.50
N LEU A 96 7.16 -8.10 -4.65
CA LEU A 96 8.04 -9.28 -4.70
C LEU A 96 8.24 -9.90 -3.30
N ASP A 97 8.27 -11.24 -3.24
CA ASP A 97 8.64 -12.02 -2.04
C ASP A 97 9.66 -13.08 -2.39
N PHE A 98 10.91 -12.87 -1.96
CA PHE A 98 12.02 -13.79 -2.21
C PHE A 98 12.40 -14.61 -0.96
N GLN A 99 11.47 -14.77 -0.02
CA GLN A 99 11.68 -15.68 1.10
C GLN A 99 11.97 -17.11 0.59
N PRO A 100 12.74 -17.92 1.33
CA PRO A 100 13.23 -19.21 0.85
C PRO A 100 12.17 -20.12 0.23
N ARG A 101 10.96 -20.11 0.79
CA ARG A 101 9.82 -20.92 0.29
C ARG A 101 9.29 -20.49 -1.08
N ARG A 102 9.72 -19.34 -1.61
CA ARG A 102 9.31 -18.77 -2.90
C ARG A 102 10.47 -18.46 -3.82
N ALA A 103 11.68 -18.87 -3.43
CA ALA A 103 12.90 -18.55 -4.16
C ALA A 103 12.91 -19.07 -5.61
N GLU A 104 12.24 -20.20 -5.87
CA GLU A 104 12.16 -20.81 -7.21
C GLU A 104 11.23 -20.06 -8.17
N THR A 105 10.39 -19.16 -7.66
CA THR A 105 9.42 -18.39 -8.47
C THR A 105 9.83 -16.94 -8.71
N ARG A 106 11.07 -16.56 -8.40
CA ARG A 106 11.57 -15.18 -8.54
C ARG A 106 11.33 -14.60 -9.92
N ASP A 107 11.69 -15.32 -10.97
CA ASP A 107 11.57 -14.81 -12.34
C ASP A 107 10.11 -14.58 -12.74
N ALA A 108 9.21 -15.48 -12.34
CA ALA A 108 7.78 -15.31 -12.57
C ALA A 108 7.21 -14.11 -11.81
N GLN A 109 7.62 -13.93 -10.55
CA GLN A 109 7.22 -12.77 -9.75
C GLN A 109 7.73 -11.46 -10.37
N ILE A 110 9.00 -11.42 -10.81
CA ILE A 110 9.60 -10.23 -11.45
C ILE A 110 8.84 -9.89 -12.72
N ALA A 111 8.60 -10.88 -13.59
CA ALA A 111 7.88 -10.68 -14.85
C ALA A 111 6.44 -10.16 -14.62
N ALA A 112 5.72 -10.70 -13.64
CA ALA A 112 4.40 -10.22 -13.25
C ALA A 112 4.45 -8.80 -12.69
N PHE A 113 5.39 -8.51 -11.80
CA PHE A 113 5.53 -7.19 -11.19
C PHE A 113 5.95 -6.12 -12.19
N GLU A 114 6.81 -6.43 -13.18
CA GLU A 114 7.11 -5.52 -14.29
C GLU A 114 5.86 -5.12 -15.07
N ARG A 115 5.00 -6.07 -15.40
CA ARG A 115 3.75 -5.79 -16.10
C ARG A 115 2.79 -4.94 -15.26
N VAL A 116 2.69 -5.23 -13.97
CA VAL A 116 1.96 -4.40 -13.00
C VAL A 116 2.48 -2.96 -13.02
N CYS A 117 3.79 -2.77 -12.91
CA CYS A 117 4.43 -1.48 -12.89
C CYS A 117 4.23 -0.72 -14.22
N LEU A 118 4.41 -1.37 -15.36
CA LEU A 118 4.16 -0.78 -16.68
C LEU A 118 2.69 -0.34 -16.85
N ALA A 119 1.74 -1.12 -16.33
CA ALA A 119 0.32 -0.74 -16.35
C ALA A 119 0.04 0.43 -15.38
N ALA A 120 0.69 0.44 -14.21
CA ALA A 120 0.54 1.49 -13.21
C ALA A 120 1.21 2.81 -13.61
N ALA A 121 2.29 2.78 -14.36
CA ALA A 121 3.00 3.98 -14.83
C ALA A 121 2.25 4.74 -15.95
N ARG A 122 1.25 4.12 -16.58
CA ARG A 122 0.43 4.79 -17.61
C ARG A 122 -0.41 5.91 -17.00
N PRO A 123 -0.69 7.00 -17.77
CA PRO A 123 -1.56 8.05 -17.30
C PRO A 123 -2.91 7.52 -16.83
N PHE A 124 -3.40 8.10 -15.75
CA PHE A 124 -4.66 7.73 -15.11
C PHE A 124 -5.80 8.56 -15.74
N GLY A 125 -6.94 7.92 -16.04
CA GLY A 125 -8.15 8.62 -16.52
C GLY A 125 -8.28 8.80 -18.04
N GLU A 126 -7.32 8.38 -18.86
CA GLU A 126 -7.46 8.46 -20.31
C GLU A 126 -8.04 7.15 -20.90
N GLY A 127 -9.34 7.19 -21.15
CA GLY A 127 -9.95 6.35 -22.18
C GLY A 127 -9.58 6.90 -23.56
N LYS A 128 -8.76 6.15 -24.34
CA LYS A 128 -8.36 6.38 -25.74
C LYS A 128 -7.17 7.32 -25.97
N ALA A 129 -5.96 6.79 -25.92
CA ALA A 129 -4.93 6.93 -26.97
C ALA A 129 -3.70 6.06 -26.58
N ALA A 130 -3.62 4.86 -27.12
CA ALA A 130 -2.39 4.09 -27.17
C ALA A 130 -1.40 4.81 -28.09
N GLY A 131 -0.18 5.10 -27.62
CA GLY A 131 0.89 5.35 -28.56
C GLY A 131 1.96 6.40 -28.28
N GLN A 132 2.01 7.03 -27.11
CA GLN A 132 3.18 7.86 -26.79
C GLN A 132 3.66 7.57 -25.36
N LEU A 133 4.95 7.25 -25.20
CA LEU A 133 5.61 7.34 -23.90
C LEU A 133 5.33 8.76 -23.39
N ALA A 134 4.50 8.86 -22.36
CA ALA A 134 4.12 10.14 -21.80
C ALA A 134 5.37 10.82 -21.24
N ALA A 135 5.59 12.06 -21.66
CA ALA A 135 6.47 12.99 -20.99
C ALA A 135 6.12 13.00 -19.50
N ARG A 136 7.13 13.30 -18.64
CA ARG A 136 6.99 13.39 -17.17
C ARG A 136 5.62 13.95 -16.80
N PRO A 137 4.87 13.28 -15.88
CA PRO A 137 3.57 13.78 -15.46
C PRO A 137 3.73 15.24 -15.07
N SER A 138 2.97 16.13 -15.70
CA SER A 138 2.90 17.50 -15.22
C SER A 138 2.33 17.48 -13.79
N ALA A 139 2.64 18.49 -12.98
CA ALA A 139 2.16 18.59 -11.59
C ALA A 139 0.61 18.62 -11.47
N GLU A 140 -0.09 18.58 -12.57
CA GLU A 140 -1.55 18.64 -12.69
C GLU A 140 -2.28 17.28 -12.66
N PHE A 141 -1.55 16.15 -12.85
CA PHE A 141 -2.19 14.83 -12.78
C PHE A 141 -2.05 14.21 -11.39
N PRO A 142 -3.15 13.67 -10.80
CA PRO A 142 -3.06 12.96 -9.53
C PRO A 142 -2.14 11.75 -9.70
N ARG A 143 -1.11 11.65 -8.84
CA ARG A 143 -0.21 10.50 -8.83
C ARG A 143 -0.95 9.29 -8.29
N ARG A 144 -0.89 8.16 -9.00
CA ARG A 144 -1.37 6.88 -8.51
C ARG A 144 -0.60 6.48 -7.26
N ILE A 145 -1.29 5.85 -6.32
CA ILE A 145 -0.67 5.29 -5.11
C ILE A 145 -0.37 3.82 -5.37
N MET A 146 0.81 3.35 -4.94
CA MET A 146 1.19 1.94 -5.02
C MET A 146 1.69 1.47 -3.66
N SER A 147 0.98 0.54 -3.01
CA SER A 147 1.43 -0.13 -1.78
C SER A 147 2.12 -1.44 -2.12
N ILE A 148 3.37 -1.59 -1.66
CA ILE A 148 4.34 -2.53 -2.19
C ILE A 148 4.81 -3.51 -1.11
N HIS A 149 4.63 -4.80 -1.39
CA HIS A 149 5.23 -5.93 -0.68
C HIS A 149 6.66 -6.16 -1.16
N SER A 150 7.66 -6.24 -0.27
CA SER A 150 9.07 -6.36 -0.68
C SER A 150 9.90 -7.28 0.21
N SER A 151 9.36 -8.42 0.60
CA SER A 151 10.01 -9.33 1.54
C SER A 151 11.25 -10.02 0.94
N GLY A 152 12.44 -9.66 1.46
CA GLY A 152 13.73 -10.16 0.95
C GLY A 152 14.02 -9.77 -0.50
N ALA A 153 13.37 -8.73 -1.01
CA ALA A 153 13.38 -8.35 -2.42
C ALA A 153 13.47 -6.84 -2.66
N ALA A 154 13.75 -6.03 -1.63
CA ALA A 154 13.61 -4.58 -1.73
C ALA A 154 14.50 -3.96 -2.82
N MET A 155 15.74 -4.42 -3.00
CA MET A 155 16.61 -3.93 -4.08
C MET A 155 16.03 -4.23 -5.46
N CYS A 156 15.63 -5.49 -5.70
CA CYS A 156 15.02 -5.89 -6.97
C CYS A 156 13.69 -5.13 -7.22
N THR A 157 12.90 -4.91 -6.17
CA THR A 157 11.69 -4.09 -6.24
C THR A 157 11.99 -2.68 -6.71
N LEU A 158 12.99 -2.02 -6.11
CA LEU A 158 13.44 -0.68 -6.52
C LEU A 158 13.94 -0.64 -7.96
N ASP A 159 14.69 -1.67 -8.40
CA ASP A 159 15.16 -1.77 -9.77
C ASP A 159 13.99 -1.88 -10.78
N VAL A 160 12.95 -2.64 -10.43
CA VAL A 160 11.74 -2.75 -11.28
C VAL A 160 10.99 -1.41 -11.33
N LEU A 161 10.77 -0.77 -10.18
CA LEU A 161 10.08 0.52 -10.11
C LEU A 161 10.80 1.60 -10.93
N ASP A 162 12.13 1.64 -10.87
CA ASP A 162 12.97 2.61 -11.58
C ASP A 162 12.89 2.39 -13.09
N ARG A 163 13.23 1.19 -13.57
CA ARG A 163 13.26 0.90 -15.02
C ARG A 163 11.89 0.96 -15.70
N THR A 164 10.80 0.81 -14.95
CA THR A 164 9.42 0.95 -15.47
C THR A 164 8.86 2.36 -15.39
N GLY A 165 9.59 3.30 -14.77
CA GLY A 165 9.13 4.68 -14.55
C GLY A 165 8.10 4.84 -13.43
N CYS A 166 7.86 3.81 -12.62
CA CYS A 166 6.90 3.86 -11.51
C CYS A 166 7.32 4.85 -10.41
N LEU A 167 8.60 5.04 -10.15
CA LEU A 167 9.08 6.01 -9.17
C LEU A 167 8.67 7.44 -9.52
N ASP A 168 8.60 7.77 -10.80
CA ASP A 168 8.16 9.08 -11.28
C ASP A 168 6.62 9.19 -11.39
N ALA A 169 5.95 8.10 -11.78
CA ALA A 169 4.52 8.09 -12.09
C ALA A 169 3.63 7.84 -10.85
N CYS A 170 4.15 7.15 -9.82
CA CYS A 170 3.38 6.72 -8.66
C CYS A 170 3.96 7.26 -7.36
N THR A 171 3.10 7.41 -6.35
CA THR A 171 3.52 7.52 -4.95
C THR A 171 3.71 6.11 -4.41
N CYS A 172 4.97 5.66 -4.34
CA CYS A 172 5.32 4.31 -3.89
C CYS A 172 5.39 4.24 -2.37
N ILE A 173 4.69 3.28 -1.76
CA ILE A 173 4.66 3.02 -0.33
C ILE A 173 5.21 1.61 -0.10
N PHE A 174 6.35 1.48 0.56
CA PHE A 174 6.79 0.18 1.07
C PHE A 174 6.02 -0.13 2.36
N HIS A 175 5.11 -1.09 2.30
CA HIS A 175 4.45 -1.56 3.50
C HIS A 175 5.36 -2.55 4.24
N TRP A 176 5.34 -2.48 5.58
CA TRP A 176 6.13 -3.36 6.45
C TRP A 176 7.55 -3.63 5.94
N PHE A 177 8.29 -2.56 5.65
CA PHE A 177 9.64 -2.67 5.09
C PHE A 177 10.56 -3.56 5.93
N SER A 178 11.27 -4.49 5.28
CA SER A 178 12.15 -5.48 5.92
C SER A 178 13.52 -5.63 5.25
N GLY A 179 13.90 -4.72 4.35
CA GLY A 179 15.17 -4.71 3.60
C GLY A 179 16.43 -4.50 4.45
N SER A 180 17.56 -4.26 3.82
CA SER A 180 18.81 -3.83 4.45
C SER A 180 18.79 -2.31 4.72
N GLN A 181 19.79 -1.79 5.41
CA GLN A 181 19.93 -0.35 5.59
C GLN A 181 20.23 0.37 4.26
N GLU A 182 21.01 -0.24 3.39
CA GLU A 182 21.32 0.28 2.04
C GLU A 182 20.04 0.36 1.19
N GLU A 183 19.21 -0.68 1.21
CA GLU A 183 17.92 -0.71 0.52
C GLU A 183 16.95 0.36 1.08
N LEU A 184 16.93 0.56 2.40
CA LEU A 184 16.16 1.62 3.03
C LEU A 184 16.62 3.00 2.56
N THR A 185 17.92 3.25 2.57
CA THR A 185 18.50 4.52 2.12
C THR A 185 18.12 4.82 0.67
N ARG A 186 18.31 3.84 -0.22
CA ARG A 186 17.92 3.97 -1.63
C ARG A 186 16.43 4.26 -1.79
N ALA A 187 15.57 3.57 -1.06
CA ALA A 187 14.12 3.79 -1.13
C ALA A 187 13.74 5.20 -0.64
N ILE A 188 14.37 5.71 0.43
CA ILE A 188 14.18 7.08 0.91
C ILE A 188 14.63 8.10 -0.15
N GLU A 189 15.81 7.92 -0.72
CA GLU A 189 16.37 8.80 -1.77
C GLU A 189 15.54 8.78 -3.04
N SER A 190 14.84 7.66 -3.33
CA SER A 190 13.88 7.53 -4.42
C SER A 190 12.52 8.17 -4.12
N GLY A 191 12.34 8.80 -2.96
CA GLY A 191 11.10 9.48 -2.58
C GLY A 191 9.96 8.55 -2.15
N CYS A 192 10.25 7.32 -1.78
CA CYS A 192 9.25 6.37 -1.30
C CYS A 192 8.75 6.71 0.11
N LEU A 193 7.51 6.35 0.38
CA LEU A 193 6.90 6.38 1.72
C LEU A 193 6.98 4.99 2.36
N PHE A 194 6.79 4.94 3.68
CA PHE A 194 6.90 3.70 4.44
C PHE A 194 5.77 3.61 5.45
N SER A 195 4.96 2.55 5.37
CA SER A 195 4.00 2.25 6.40
C SER A 195 4.58 1.26 7.40
N VAL A 196 4.39 1.58 8.68
CA VAL A 196 4.90 0.79 9.79
C VAL A 196 3.74 0.23 10.62
N ASN A 197 3.93 -0.99 11.14
CA ASN A 197 2.94 -1.65 11.98
C ASN A 197 3.53 -2.07 13.33
N GLU A 198 2.65 -2.46 14.24
CA GLU A 198 3.01 -2.90 15.58
C GLU A 198 4.06 -4.03 15.57
N ARG A 199 3.94 -5.01 14.64
CA ARG A 199 4.86 -6.15 14.57
C ARG A 199 6.26 -5.71 14.17
N MET A 200 6.38 -4.80 13.21
CA MET A 200 7.66 -4.20 12.80
C MET A 200 8.29 -3.46 13.98
N LEU A 201 7.53 -2.62 14.67
CA LEU A 201 8.01 -1.76 15.76
C LEU A 201 8.39 -2.53 17.03
N LYS A 202 7.94 -3.77 17.21
CA LYS A 202 8.39 -4.68 18.28
C LYS A 202 9.82 -5.20 18.08
N THR A 203 10.38 -5.09 16.89
CA THR A 203 11.73 -5.55 16.56
C THR A 203 12.77 -4.43 16.71
N LYS A 204 14.01 -4.78 17.10
CA LYS A 204 15.12 -3.82 17.13
C LYS A 204 15.35 -3.17 15.77
N ARG A 205 15.27 -3.98 14.70
CA ARG A 205 15.47 -3.56 13.32
C ARG A 205 14.37 -2.59 12.87
N GLY A 206 13.10 -2.91 13.11
CA GLY A 206 11.97 -2.05 12.75
C GLY A 206 12.01 -0.70 13.48
N ARG A 207 12.40 -0.68 14.77
CA ARG A 207 12.62 0.58 15.49
C ARG A 207 13.78 1.39 14.91
N ALA A 208 14.84 0.73 14.44
CA ALA A 208 15.94 1.42 13.78
C ALA A 208 15.47 2.08 12.46
N TYR A 209 14.66 1.38 11.66
CA TYR A 209 14.06 1.94 10.45
C TYR A 209 13.13 3.11 10.76
N ALA A 210 12.24 2.94 11.75
CA ALA A 210 11.34 4.02 12.17
C ALA A 210 12.08 5.30 12.57
N ARG A 211 13.29 5.20 13.13
CA ARG A 211 14.15 6.36 13.42
C ARG A 211 14.81 6.95 12.18
N ALA A 212 15.22 6.11 11.24
CA ALA A 212 15.96 6.55 10.04
C ALA A 212 15.06 7.19 8.97
N ILE A 213 13.80 6.75 8.88
CA ILE A 213 12.83 7.28 7.91
C ILE A 213 12.47 8.73 8.28
N PRO A 214 12.54 9.69 7.32
CA PRO A 214 12.07 11.07 7.56
C PRO A 214 10.58 11.10 7.97
N GLU A 215 10.21 12.01 8.87
CA GLU A 215 8.82 12.06 9.39
C GLU A 215 7.77 12.20 8.29
N GLY A 216 8.02 13.04 7.29
CA GLY A 216 7.12 13.24 6.16
C GLY A 216 6.96 12.02 5.25
N CYS A 217 7.81 10.99 5.41
CA CYS A 217 7.73 9.72 4.68
C CYS A 217 7.12 8.58 5.51
N LEU A 218 6.75 8.83 6.78
CA LEU A 218 6.15 7.84 7.66
C LEU A 218 4.64 7.79 7.54
N LEU A 219 4.13 6.57 7.55
CA LEU A 219 2.71 6.20 7.59
C LEU A 219 2.53 5.10 8.64
N ILE A 220 1.30 4.85 9.05
CA ILE A 220 0.95 3.71 9.90
C ILE A 220 0.03 2.75 9.17
N GLU A 221 0.11 1.48 9.54
CA GLU A 221 -0.72 0.41 9.01
C GLU A 221 -1.03 -0.64 10.07
N THR A 222 -2.00 -1.50 9.79
CA THR A 222 -2.27 -2.67 10.63
C THR A 222 -1.95 -3.99 9.94
N ASP A 223 -2.01 -4.05 8.62
CA ASP A 223 -2.00 -5.28 7.83
C ASP A 223 -3.10 -6.25 8.34
N PHE A 224 -4.30 -5.72 8.65
CA PHE A 224 -5.37 -6.46 9.31
C PHE A 224 -6.64 -6.54 8.45
N PRO A 225 -7.27 -7.72 8.40
CA PRO A 225 -6.76 -9.03 8.80
C PRO A 225 -5.58 -9.47 7.93
N SER A 226 -4.54 -10.08 8.51
CA SER A 226 -3.34 -10.50 7.76
C SER A 226 -3.49 -11.84 7.01
N LYS A 227 -4.69 -12.40 7.00
CA LYS A 227 -5.08 -13.62 6.25
C LYS A 227 -6.59 -13.75 6.21
N PRO A 228 -7.16 -14.49 5.24
CA PRO A 228 -8.58 -14.78 5.20
C PRO A 228 -9.11 -15.35 6.52
N THR A 229 -10.18 -14.75 7.03
CA THR A 229 -10.83 -15.13 8.29
C THR A 229 -12.36 -15.06 8.16
N PRO A 230 -13.12 -15.95 8.83
CA PRO A 230 -14.57 -15.85 8.84
C PRO A 230 -15.09 -14.53 9.41
N MET A 231 -14.48 -14.06 10.51
CA MET A 231 -14.85 -12.84 11.22
C MET A 231 -13.61 -12.16 11.74
N ALA A 232 -13.56 -10.84 11.63
CA ALA A 232 -12.59 -9.99 12.31
C ALA A 232 -13.34 -9.07 13.29
N ILE A 233 -12.67 -8.60 14.32
CA ILE A 233 -13.28 -7.81 15.40
C ILE A 233 -13.12 -6.32 15.06
N PRO A 234 -14.20 -5.58 14.71
CA PRO A 234 -14.09 -4.16 14.36
C PRO A 234 -13.53 -3.29 15.49
N GLN A 235 -13.82 -3.65 16.75
CA GLN A 235 -13.31 -2.97 17.94
C GLN A 235 -11.80 -3.06 18.10
N ASP A 236 -11.12 -3.98 17.41
CA ASP A 236 -9.66 -4.09 17.42
C ASP A 236 -8.98 -3.02 16.54
N VAL A 237 -9.69 -2.36 15.64
CA VAL A 237 -9.12 -1.43 14.66
C VAL A 237 -8.45 -0.23 15.35
N SER A 238 -9.21 0.54 16.14
CA SER A 238 -8.67 1.72 16.84
C SER A 238 -7.49 1.38 17.77
N PRO A 239 -7.60 0.35 18.66
CA PRO A 239 -6.49 -0.03 19.52
C PRO A 239 -5.21 -0.44 18.78
N ARG A 240 -5.33 -1.06 17.60
CA ARG A 240 -4.16 -1.42 16.77
C ARG A 240 -3.47 -0.19 16.21
N LEU A 241 -4.23 0.75 15.66
CA LEU A 241 -3.69 2.01 15.11
C LEU A 241 -3.07 2.86 16.23
N GLU A 242 -3.76 3.03 17.35
CA GLU A 242 -3.25 3.75 18.53
C GLU A 242 -1.95 3.11 19.04
N ARG A 243 -1.93 1.79 19.15
CA ARG A 243 -0.74 1.05 19.59
C ARG A 243 0.42 1.23 18.63
N THR A 244 0.17 1.17 17.33
CA THR A 244 1.20 1.41 16.31
C THR A 244 1.75 2.83 16.43
N MET A 245 0.89 3.84 16.60
CA MET A 245 1.30 5.24 16.74
C MET A 245 2.14 5.47 18.00
N SER A 246 1.72 4.92 19.14
CA SER A 246 2.46 5.03 20.40
C SER A 246 3.85 4.37 20.32
N LEU A 247 3.94 3.17 19.73
CA LEU A 247 5.22 2.49 19.51
C LEU A 247 6.13 3.25 18.54
N LEU A 248 5.56 3.90 17.52
CA LEU A 248 6.31 4.73 16.59
C LEU A 248 6.89 5.96 17.30
N ALA A 249 6.08 6.65 18.10
CA ALA A 249 6.52 7.80 18.89
C ALA A 249 7.62 7.41 19.90
N GLU A 250 7.43 6.29 20.62
CA GLU A 250 8.43 5.72 21.52
C GLU A 250 9.75 5.41 20.77
N ALA A 251 9.66 4.74 19.62
CA ALA A 251 10.83 4.38 18.83
C ALA A 251 11.63 5.61 18.38
N ARG A 252 10.98 6.72 18.10
CA ARG A 252 11.59 7.97 17.66
C ARG A 252 11.99 8.90 18.81
N GLY A 253 11.49 8.67 20.03
CA GLY A 253 11.62 9.62 21.13
C GLY A 253 10.91 10.95 20.86
N ALA A 254 9.79 10.91 20.12
CA ALA A 254 9.04 12.06 19.66
C ALA A 254 7.75 12.25 20.50
N ASP A 255 7.23 13.48 20.51
CA ASP A 255 5.88 13.74 21.03
C ASP A 255 4.84 13.04 20.16
N GLU A 256 4.05 12.15 20.76
CA GLU A 256 3.09 11.31 20.04
C GLU A 256 2.04 12.12 19.28
N ARG A 257 1.56 13.24 19.86
CA ARG A 257 0.53 14.07 19.25
C ARG A 257 1.05 14.82 18.03
N LEU A 258 2.25 15.37 18.12
CA LEU A 258 2.88 16.09 17.01
C LEU A 258 3.22 15.14 15.87
N LEU A 259 3.78 13.96 16.20
CA LEU A 259 4.07 12.94 15.20
C LEU A 259 2.79 12.41 14.53
N ALA A 260 1.73 12.15 15.31
CA ALA A 260 0.44 11.73 14.77
C ALA A 260 -0.14 12.78 13.80
N ALA A 261 -0.02 14.06 14.10
CA ALA A 261 -0.47 15.13 13.20
C ALA A 261 0.31 15.13 11.87
N THR A 262 1.62 14.91 11.91
CA THR A 262 2.47 14.79 10.69
C THR A 262 2.07 13.58 9.84
N VAL A 263 1.92 12.41 10.48
CA VAL A 263 1.50 11.17 9.82
C VAL A 263 0.09 11.32 9.24
N ALA A 264 -0.85 11.90 9.99
CA ALA A 264 -2.21 12.16 9.53
C ALA A 264 -2.24 13.07 8.30
N ALA A 265 -1.47 14.16 8.29
CA ALA A 265 -1.40 15.07 7.16
C ALA A 265 -0.91 14.39 5.87
N THR A 266 0.09 13.49 5.97
CA THR A 266 0.57 12.70 4.84
C THR A 266 -0.48 11.69 4.38
N SER A 267 -1.12 10.98 5.31
CA SER A 267 -2.16 9.98 5.01
C SER A 267 -3.43 10.59 4.40
N GLU A 268 -3.85 11.79 4.87
CA GLU A 268 -5.00 12.53 4.28
C GLU A 268 -4.72 12.94 2.83
N ARG A 269 -3.49 13.33 2.48
CA ARG A 269 -3.13 13.58 1.08
C ARG A 269 -3.28 12.32 0.22
N LEU A 270 -2.89 11.15 0.73
CA LEU A 270 -3.07 9.88 0.02
C LEU A 270 -4.55 9.55 -0.18
N LEU A 271 -5.39 9.68 0.85
CA LEU A 271 -6.84 9.48 0.71
C LEU A 271 -7.44 10.42 -0.34
N SER A 272 -7.01 11.68 -0.36
CA SER A 272 -7.48 12.67 -1.33
C SER A 272 -7.05 12.33 -2.76
N LEU A 273 -5.80 11.89 -2.96
CA LEU A 273 -5.31 11.41 -4.26
C LEU A 273 -6.13 10.22 -4.76
N ALA A 274 -6.39 9.25 -3.88
CA ALA A 274 -7.22 8.09 -4.21
C ALA A 274 -8.68 8.47 -4.49
N ALA A 275 -9.15 9.64 -4.04
CA ALA A 275 -10.50 10.13 -4.24
C ALA A 275 -10.71 10.85 -5.59
N SER A 276 -9.72 11.63 -6.02
CA SER A 276 -9.82 12.53 -7.18
C SER A 276 -10.02 11.81 -8.51
N ALA A 277 -9.82 10.53 -8.53
CA ALA A 277 -9.80 9.70 -9.73
C ALA A 277 -11.09 8.91 -9.97
N GLY A 278 -12.12 9.12 -9.17
CA GLY A 278 -13.41 8.40 -9.27
C GLY A 278 -14.63 9.32 -9.46
N ALA A 279 -14.42 10.61 -9.77
CA ALA A 279 -15.49 11.56 -10.02
C ALA A 279 -15.76 11.75 -11.51
#